data_e8e2758241e6ca07396ffae12a83df7d
#
_entry.id   e8e2758241e6ca07396ffae12a83df7d
#
_cell.length_a   1.000
_cell.length_b   1.000
_cell.length_c   1.000
_cell.angle_alpha   90.00
_cell.angle_beta   90.00
_cell.angle_gamma   90.00
#
_symmetry.space_group_name_H-M   'P 1'
#
loop_
_entity.id
_entity.type
_entity.pdbx_description
1 polymer ?
#
loop_
_entity_poly.entity_id
_entity_poly.type
_entity_poly.pdbx_seq_one_letter_code
_entity_poly.pdbx_strand_id
1 'polypeptide(L)'
;VLAALKRFGRVVAYEEPLKISEGVDARFINAGHILGAGSVVIEAVEEGKSRRIVFSGDIGNRGHQLLPDPTPPPAADYVVVESTYGDRLHRPLEGSIKELLEAVRETFSRGGNVIIPTFALERTQEVLFYLAKGIEEDVLAANTPVFLDSPMAISATEIFRAHPDGFRDQLRRTMTKGADPFVLPGLRLTRDVVDSMMINRVKGGAIIMAGSGMCTGGRVRYHMKQNIWRKECSIIFVGFAALGTLARDIIDGAKSVRLQGKDMPVNANIYTINGFSAHADQQELLDWLKTTGKPQMTFLVHGEKDGGMKGLRQELERKGLPVRCPKLHEVVEL
;
A
#
# COMPACT_ATOMS: atom_id res chain seq x y z
N VAL A 1 -3.73 10.18 -22.66
CA VAL A 1 -4.44 9.67 -21.46
C VAL A 1 -5.02 10.85 -20.67
N LEU A 2 -4.22 11.81 -20.16
CA LEU A 2 -4.71 12.92 -19.31
C LEU A 2 -5.79 13.79 -19.99
N ALA A 3 -5.65 14.10 -21.30
CA ALA A 3 -6.65 14.85 -22.06
C ALA A 3 -7.97 14.05 -22.19
N ALA A 4 -7.89 12.73 -22.36
CA ALA A 4 -9.06 11.87 -22.42
C ALA A 4 -9.76 11.78 -21.06
N LEU A 5 -9.01 11.64 -19.97
CA LEU A 5 -9.56 11.64 -18.60
C LEU A 5 -10.28 12.95 -18.29
N LYS A 6 -9.69 14.12 -18.66
CA LYS A 6 -10.34 15.42 -18.46
C LYS A 6 -11.63 15.57 -19.28
N ARG A 7 -11.69 14.98 -20.47
CA ARG A 7 -12.82 15.11 -21.40
C ARG A 7 -13.94 14.11 -21.12
N PHE A 8 -13.60 12.88 -20.76
CA PHE A 8 -14.54 11.75 -20.66
C PHE A 8 -14.63 11.16 -19.24
N GLY A 9 -13.73 11.56 -18.33
CA GLY A 9 -13.77 11.10 -16.94
C GLY A 9 -15.02 11.60 -16.24
N ARG A 10 -15.65 10.70 -15.48
CA ARG A 10 -16.77 11.01 -14.58
C ARG A 10 -16.36 10.65 -13.17
N VAL A 11 -16.72 11.50 -12.23
CA VAL A 11 -16.61 11.18 -10.79
C VAL A 11 -17.90 10.46 -10.40
N VAL A 12 -17.75 9.31 -9.77
CA VAL A 12 -18.86 8.48 -9.29
C VAL A 12 -18.64 8.22 -7.80
N ALA A 13 -19.68 8.41 -6.99
CA ALA A 13 -19.62 8.07 -5.58
C ALA A 13 -19.71 6.55 -5.36
N TYR A 14 -19.25 6.07 -4.20
CA TYR A 14 -19.51 4.69 -3.83
C TYR A 14 -21.01 4.44 -3.71
N GLU A 15 -21.44 3.23 -4.07
CA GLU A 15 -22.82 2.74 -4.11
C GLU A 15 -23.73 3.46 -5.13
N GLU A 16 -23.25 4.46 -5.84
CA GLU A 16 -24.00 5.14 -6.88
C GLU A 16 -24.10 4.23 -8.12
N PRO A 17 -25.33 3.87 -8.59
CA PRO A 17 -25.49 3.06 -9.79
C PRO A 17 -25.12 3.85 -11.04
N LEU A 18 -24.30 3.25 -11.89
CA LEU A 18 -23.85 3.80 -13.17
C LEU A 18 -24.32 2.91 -14.31
N LYS A 19 -25.23 3.43 -15.12
CA LYS A 19 -25.63 2.74 -16.35
C LYS A 19 -24.52 2.79 -17.38
N ILE A 20 -23.97 1.63 -17.74
CA ILE A 20 -22.91 1.49 -18.74
C ILE A 20 -23.49 1.38 -20.15
N SER A 21 -24.48 0.48 -20.32
CA SER A 21 -25.21 0.27 -21.55
C SER A 21 -26.61 -0.28 -21.24
N GLU A 22 -27.39 -0.58 -22.27
CA GLU A 22 -28.65 -1.30 -22.08
C GLU A 22 -28.36 -2.70 -21.49
N GLY A 23 -29.03 -3.04 -20.40
CA GLY A 23 -28.85 -4.30 -19.68
C GLY A 23 -27.54 -4.41 -18.89
N VAL A 24 -26.70 -3.36 -18.78
CA VAL A 24 -25.46 -3.40 -18.00
C VAL A 24 -25.36 -2.20 -17.08
N ASP A 25 -25.41 -2.47 -15.79
CA ASP A 25 -25.21 -1.49 -14.72
C ASP A 25 -23.95 -1.83 -13.92
N ALA A 26 -23.29 -0.81 -13.39
CA ALA A 26 -22.14 -0.95 -12.53
C ALA A 26 -22.24 -0.06 -11.30
N ARG A 27 -21.58 -0.42 -10.21
CA ARG A 27 -21.35 0.46 -9.07
C ARG A 27 -20.03 0.17 -8.43
N PHE A 28 -19.47 1.17 -7.76
CA PHE A 28 -18.25 1.02 -6.96
C PHE A 28 -18.61 0.85 -5.50
N ILE A 29 -17.92 -0.06 -4.82
CA ILE A 29 -17.93 -0.20 -3.36
C ILE A 29 -16.53 0.06 -2.84
N ASN A 30 -16.39 0.57 -1.61
CA ASN A 30 -15.09 0.89 -1.03
C ASN A 30 -14.22 -0.38 -0.89
N ALA A 31 -13.08 -0.41 -1.54
CA ALA A 31 -12.13 -1.50 -1.43
C ALA A 31 -11.18 -1.40 -0.22
N GLY A 32 -11.11 -0.24 0.44
CA GLY A 32 -10.31 -0.02 1.65
C GLY A 32 -8.80 -0.08 1.48
N HIS A 33 -8.29 -0.21 0.25
CA HIS A 33 -6.87 -0.41 -0.04
C HIS A 33 -6.06 0.89 0.03
N ILE A 34 -6.46 1.88 -0.74
CA ILE A 34 -5.92 3.25 -0.71
C ILE A 34 -7.08 4.23 -0.80
N LEU A 35 -6.85 5.50 -0.51
CA LEU A 35 -7.87 6.53 -0.60
C LEU A 35 -8.49 6.56 -2.01
N GLY A 36 -9.80 6.31 -2.10
CA GLY A 36 -10.54 6.27 -3.36
C GLY A 36 -10.51 4.92 -4.10
N ALA A 37 -9.90 3.88 -3.53
CA ALA A 37 -9.92 2.54 -4.13
C ALA A 37 -11.30 1.91 -4.09
N GLY A 38 -11.75 1.33 -5.21
CA GLY A 38 -13.07 0.72 -5.33
C GLY A 38 -13.04 -0.69 -5.92
N SER A 39 -13.85 -1.59 -5.34
CA SER A 39 -14.27 -2.80 -6.02
C SER A 39 -15.44 -2.48 -6.94
N VAL A 40 -15.55 -3.18 -8.05
CA VAL A 40 -16.60 -2.94 -9.05
C VAL A 40 -17.60 -4.08 -9.04
N VAL A 41 -18.88 -3.75 -8.87
CA VAL A 41 -19.99 -4.68 -9.02
C VAL A 41 -20.66 -4.40 -10.34
N ILE A 42 -20.72 -5.40 -11.22
CA ILE A 42 -21.41 -5.32 -12.52
C ILE A 42 -22.66 -6.22 -12.46
N GLU A 43 -23.79 -5.68 -12.86
CA GLU A 43 -25.02 -6.41 -13.10
C GLU A 43 -25.32 -6.38 -14.60
N ALA A 44 -25.34 -7.55 -15.23
CA ALA A 44 -25.60 -7.72 -16.64
C ALA A 44 -26.85 -8.56 -16.85
N VAL A 45 -27.75 -8.10 -17.74
CA VAL A 45 -28.95 -8.83 -18.14
C VAL A 45 -28.83 -9.15 -19.62
N GLU A 46 -28.81 -10.45 -19.93
CA GLU A 46 -28.75 -10.96 -21.30
C GLU A 46 -29.82 -12.05 -21.46
N GLU A 47 -30.65 -11.97 -22.49
CA GLU A 47 -31.75 -12.91 -22.75
C GLU A 47 -32.66 -13.16 -21.53
N GLY A 48 -32.91 -12.13 -20.75
CA GLY A 48 -33.74 -12.21 -19.53
C GLY A 48 -33.08 -12.88 -18.32
N LYS A 49 -31.81 -13.26 -18.42
CA LYS A 49 -31.01 -13.77 -17.29
C LYS A 49 -30.13 -12.67 -16.72
N SER A 50 -30.21 -12.46 -15.40
CA SER A 50 -29.33 -11.54 -14.68
C SER A 50 -28.11 -12.30 -14.19
N ARG A 51 -26.93 -11.71 -14.38
CA ARG A 51 -25.65 -12.18 -13.82
C ARG A 51 -24.97 -11.05 -13.08
N ARG A 52 -24.41 -11.35 -11.94
CA ARG A 52 -23.60 -10.41 -11.15
C ARG A 52 -22.16 -10.84 -11.14
N ILE A 53 -21.28 -9.91 -11.52
CA ILE A 53 -19.83 -10.09 -11.54
C ILE A 53 -19.22 -9.07 -10.58
N VAL A 54 -18.34 -9.52 -9.69
CA VAL A 54 -17.60 -8.64 -8.78
C VAL A 54 -16.12 -8.67 -9.10
N PHE A 55 -15.55 -7.50 -9.35
CA PHE A 55 -14.10 -7.30 -9.47
C PHE A 55 -13.62 -6.65 -8.19
N SER A 56 -12.74 -7.31 -7.48
CA SER A 56 -12.25 -6.81 -6.20
C SER A 56 -11.46 -5.50 -6.34
N GLY A 57 -10.74 -5.29 -7.45
CA GLY A 57 -9.59 -4.42 -7.40
C GLY A 57 -8.61 -4.92 -6.35
N ASP A 58 -7.80 -4.04 -5.80
CA ASP A 58 -6.96 -4.34 -4.65
C ASP A 58 -7.76 -4.11 -3.37
N ILE A 59 -7.83 -5.12 -2.51
CA ILE A 59 -8.61 -5.10 -1.26
C ILE A 59 -7.72 -4.68 -0.11
N GLY A 60 -8.18 -3.74 0.70
CA GLY A 60 -7.49 -3.31 1.90
C GLY A 60 -7.56 -4.32 3.04
N ASN A 61 -6.58 -4.31 3.94
CA ASN A 61 -6.69 -5.06 5.17
C ASN A 61 -7.59 -4.32 6.18
N ARG A 62 -8.08 -5.05 7.19
CA ARG A 62 -8.95 -4.49 8.23
C ARG A 62 -8.15 -3.87 9.36
N GLY A 63 -8.80 -2.97 10.11
CA GLY A 63 -8.21 -2.40 11.32
C GLY A 63 -7.19 -1.29 11.07
N HIS A 64 -6.98 -0.85 9.83
CA HIS A 64 -6.17 0.33 9.54
C HIS A 64 -6.66 1.57 10.28
N GLN A 65 -5.73 2.41 10.71
CA GLN A 65 -6.08 3.62 11.46
C GLN A 65 -6.57 4.76 10.56
N LEU A 66 -6.16 4.77 9.30
CA LEU A 66 -6.50 5.84 8.36
C LEU A 66 -7.82 5.57 7.64
N LEU A 67 -7.92 4.48 6.89
CA LEU A 67 -9.04 4.20 6.00
C LEU A 67 -10.10 3.31 6.62
N PRO A 68 -11.38 3.43 6.19
CA PRO A 68 -12.42 2.48 6.54
C PRO A 68 -12.10 1.07 6.02
N ASP A 69 -12.62 0.07 6.72
CA ASP A 69 -12.50 -1.32 6.25
C ASP A 69 -13.17 -1.51 4.89
N PRO A 70 -12.74 -2.50 4.08
CA PRO A 70 -13.40 -2.83 2.82
C PRO A 70 -14.89 -3.10 3.00
N THR A 71 -15.72 -2.54 2.14
CA THR A 71 -17.16 -2.86 2.09
C THR A 71 -17.32 -4.30 1.62
N PRO A 72 -18.08 -5.14 2.37
CA PRO A 72 -18.40 -6.50 1.93
C PRO A 72 -19.15 -6.48 0.59
N PRO A 73 -18.72 -7.25 -0.42
CA PRO A 73 -19.43 -7.33 -1.69
C PRO A 73 -20.76 -8.08 -1.55
N PRO A 74 -21.71 -7.83 -2.44
CA PRO A 74 -22.93 -8.62 -2.52
C PRO A 74 -22.67 -10.04 -3.04
N ALA A 75 -23.64 -10.94 -2.88
CA ALA A 75 -23.64 -12.25 -3.54
C ALA A 75 -23.45 -12.09 -5.06
N ALA A 76 -22.61 -12.92 -5.66
CA ALA A 76 -22.22 -12.81 -7.06
C ALA A 76 -22.15 -14.19 -7.74
N ASP A 77 -22.41 -14.21 -9.07
CA ASP A 77 -22.25 -15.40 -9.89
C ASP A 77 -20.79 -15.66 -10.24
N TYR A 78 -20.04 -14.58 -10.46
CA TYR A 78 -18.62 -14.62 -10.80
C TYR A 78 -17.85 -13.60 -9.98
N VAL A 79 -16.64 -13.96 -9.57
CA VAL A 79 -15.76 -13.09 -8.79
C VAL A 79 -14.38 -13.08 -9.41
N VAL A 80 -13.83 -11.88 -9.62
CA VAL A 80 -12.43 -11.67 -9.98
C VAL A 80 -11.76 -11.03 -8.79
N VAL A 81 -10.83 -11.74 -8.15
CA VAL A 81 -10.25 -11.30 -6.87
C VAL A 81 -8.73 -11.28 -6.93
N GLU A 82 -8.14 -10.27 -6.27
CA GLU A 82 -6.70 -10.20 -6.04
C GLU A 82 -6.20 -11.37 -5.19
N SER A 83 -4.90 -11.61 -5.22
CA SER A 83 -4.27 -12.70 -4.47
C SER A 83 -2.85 -12.37 -4.00
N THR A 84 -2.57 -11.08 -3.73
CA THR A 84 -1.23 -10.58 -3.38
C THR A 84 -0.66 -11.31 -2.16
N TYR A 85 -1.44 -11.43 -1.08
CA TYR A 85 -1.08 -12.16 0.13
C TYR A 85 -1.94 -13.40 0.36
N GLY A 86 -2.36 -14.06 -0.70
CA GLY A 86 -3.18 -15.26 -0.63
C GLY A 86 -2.50 -16.49 0.00
N ASP A 87 -1.24 -16.40 0.41
CA ASP A 87 -0.43 -17.47 1.00
C ASP A 87 -0.03 -17.25 2.46
N ARG A 88 -0.38 -16.10 3.06
CA ARG A 88 0.08 -15.75 4.41
C ARG A 88 -0.85 -14.79 5.14
N LEU A 89 -0.67 -14.72 6.46
CA LEU A 89 -1.33 -13.76 7.33
C LEU A 89 -0.39 -12.58 7.64
N HIS A 90 -0.97 -11.42 7.90
CA HIS A 90 -0.23 -10.26 8.38
C HIS A 90 0.12 -10.38 9.87
N ARG A 91 1.21 -9.73 10.26
CA ARG A 91 1.51 -9.51 11.67
C ARG A 91 0.55 -8.45 12.24
N PRO A 92 0.24 -8.50 13.54
CA PRO A 92 -0.55 -7.46 14.19
C PRO A 92 0.06 -6.07 13.97
N LEU A 93 -0.79 -5.09 13.64
CA LEU A 93 -0.38 -3.73 13.33
C LEU A 93 0.35 -3.04 14.49
N GLU A 94 -0.14 -3.22 15.73
CA GLU A 94 0.50 -2.65 16.93
C GLU A 94 1.95 -3.10 17.11
N GLY A 95 2.22 -4.41 16.88
CA GLY A 95 3.57 -4.95 16.91
C GLY A 95 4.48 -4.32 15.85
N SER A 96 3.92 -4.05 14.67
CA SER A 96 4.64 -3.43 13.55
C SER A 96 4.93 -1.94 13.79
N ILE A 97 4.01 -1.21 14.42
CA ILE A 97 4.24 0.17 14.84
C ILE A 97 5.38 0.23 15.87
N LYS A 98 5.32 -0.64 16.88
CA LYS A 98 6.37 -0.73 17.91
C LYS A 98 7.72 -1.04 17.27
N GLU A 99 7.79 -2.03 16.38
CA GLU A 99 9.02 -2.41 15.64
C GLU A 99 9.57 -1.22 14.83
N LEU A 100 8.71 -0.44 14.15
CA LEU A 100 9.13 0.76 13.43
C LEU A 100 9.79 1.79 14.34
N LEU A 101 9.12 2.12 15.45
CA LEU A 101 9.62 3.15 16.39
C LEU A 101 10.90 2.69 17.10
N GLU A 102 10.99 1.42 17.47
CA GLU A 102 12.19 0.82 18.07
C GLU A 102 13.36 0.84 17.07
N ALA A 103 13.13 0.43 15.81
CA ALA A 103 14.17 0.46 14.77
C ALA A 103 14.71 1.88 14.52
N VAL A 104 13.84 2.91 14.59
CA VAL A 104 14.26 4.31 14.51
C VAL A 104 15.15 4.68 15.70
N ARG A 105 14.71 4.38 16.94
CA ARG A 105 15.46 4.69 18.16
C ARG A 105 16.83 4.01 18.20
N GLU A 106 16.87 2.73 17.88
CA GLU A 106 18.11 1.96 17.81
C GLU A 106 19.08 2.54 16.77
N THR A 107 18.57 2.95 15.62
CA THR A 107 19.39 3.56 14.57
C THR A 107 19.97 4.89 15.02
N PHE A 108 19.17 5.71 15.70
CA PHE A 108 19.62 7.00 16.23
C PHE A 108 20.65 6.82 17.35
N SER A 109 20.51 5.82 18.22
CA SER A 109 21.48 5.51 19.26
C SER A 109 22.85 5.11 18.69
N ARG A 110 22.88 4.53 17.48
CA ARG A 110 24.10 4.23 16.74
C ARG A 110 24.66 5.42 15.94
N GLY A 111 23.97 6.56 15.95
CA GLY A 111 24.34 7.76 15.18
C GLY A 111 24.06 7.65 13.67
N GLY A 112 23.17 6.74 13.27
CA GLY A 112 22.79 6.51 11.88
C GLY A 112 21.56 7.28 11.42
N ASN A 113 21.29 7.22 10.10
CA ASN A 113 20.04 7.62 9.48
C ASN A 113 19.14 6.42 9.22
N VAL A 114 17.83 6.66 9.23
CA VAL A 114 16.80 5.70 8.81
C VAL A 114 16.34 6.06 7.40
N ILE A 115 16.44 5.13 6.46
CA ILE A 115 15.92 5.26 5.11
C ILE A 115 14.66 4.39 5.01
N ILE A 116 13.53 5.01 4.64
CA ILE A 116 12.26 4.28 4.46
C ILE A 116 11.82 4.41 3.01
N PRO A 117 12.05 3.39 2.18
CA PRO A 117 11.46 3.32 0.84
C PRO A 117 9.93 3.27 0.94
N THR A 118 9.23 4.23 0.32
CA THR A 118 7.77 4.31 0.40
C THR A 118 7.13 4.48 -0.98
N PHE A 119 5.90 3.97 -1.12
CA PHE A 119 5.02 4.37 -2.19
C PHE A 119 4.48 5.78 -1.91
N ALA A 120 4.18 6.52 -2.97
CA ALA A 120 3.71 7.90 -2.84
C ALA A 120 2.31 8.00 -2.22
N LEU A 121 1.47 6.99 -2.50
CA LEU A 121 0.10 6.88 -2.00
C LEU A 121 0.04 5.86 -0.85
N GLU A 122 -0.77 6.14 0.13
CA GLU A 122 -1.12 5.39 1.33
C GLU A 122 0.07 5.15 2.26
N ARG A 123 1.10 4.44 1.81
CA ARG A 123 2.23 4.02 2.65
C ARG A 123 3.00 5.19 3.25
N THR A 124 3.22 6.25 2.46
CA THR A 124 3.85 7.47 2.97
C THR A 124 3.01 8.11 4.08
N GLN A 125 1.71 8.26 3.86
CA GLN A 125 0.79 8.90 4.79
C GLN A 125 0.64 8.09 6.07
N GLU A 126 0.59 6.78 5.96
CA GLU A 126 0.50 5.89 7.10
C GLU A 126 1.76 5.93 7.97
N VAL A 127 2.95 5.89 7.36
CA VAL A 127 4.22 6.02 8.10
C VAL A 127 4.30 7.39 8.79
N LEU A 128 3.94 8.49 8.12
CA LEU A 128 3.90 9.81 8.72
C LEU A 128 2.97 9.84 9.93
N PHE A 129 1.79 9.24 9.82
CA PHE A 129 0.80 9.14 10.89
C PHE A 129 1.36 8.41 12.13
N TYR A 130 2.04 7.27 11.94
CA TYR A 130 2.61 6.53 13.08
C TYR A 130 3.87 7.20 13.65
N LEU A 131 4.65 7.89 12.85
CA LEU A 131 5.74 8.71 13.37
C LEU A 131 5.20 9.89 14.21
N ALA A 132 4.10 10.53 13.77
CA ALA A 132 3.44 11.57 14.55
C ALA A 132 2.95 11.02 15.90
N LYS A 133 2.28 9.88 15.91
CA LYS A 133 1.89 9.20 17.16
C LYS A 133 3.07 8.87 18.05
N GLY A 134 4.17 8.37 17.49
CA GLY A 134 5.37 8.07 18.25
C GLY A 134 6.01 9.31 18.89
N ILE A 135 5.80 10.50 18.31
CA ILE A 135 6.20 11.78 18.90
C ILE A 135 5.20 12.20 19.99
N GLU A 136 3.89 12.07 19.75
CA GLU A 136 2.85 12.37 20.74
C GLU A 136 2.96 11.50 22.01
N GLU A 137 3.42 10.27 21.86
CA GLU A 137 3.62 9.30 22.95
C GLU A 137 5.03 9.38 23.56
N ASP A 138 5.83 10.41 23.24
CA ASP A 138 7.22 10.63 23.71
C ASP A 138 8.18 9.47 23.40
N VAL A 139 7.84 8.59 22.43
CA VAL A 139 8.73 7.52 21.96
C VAL A 139 9.84 8.07 21.07
N LEU A 140 9.52 9.10 20.28
CA LEU A 140 10.47 9.85 19.45
C LEU A 140 10.52 11.31 19.94
N ALA A 141 11.69 11.94 19.82
CA ALA A 141 11.83 13.33 20.18
C ALA A 141 11.01 14.24 19.24
N ALA A 142 10.37 15.28 19.80
CA ALA A 142 9.53 16.21 19.04
C ALA A 142 10.24 16.87 17.85
N ASN A 143 11.54 17.10 17.96
CA ASN A 143 12.37 17.73 16.92
C ASN A 143 13.07 16.71 15.99
N THR A 144 12.63 15.44 16.01
CA THR A 144 13.17 14.40 15.10
C THR A 144 13.07 14.85 13.65
N PRO A 145 14.19 15.01 12.92
CA PRO A 145 14.18 15.41 11.53
C PRO A 145 13.58 14.30 10.66
N VAL A 146 12.46 14.59 9.97
CA VAL A 146 11.82 13.69 9.01
C VAL A 146 11.80 14.38 7.65
N PHE A 147 12.45 13.79 6.67
CA PHE A 147 12.45 14.28 5.29
C PHE A 147 11.50 13.46 4.45
N LEU A 148 10.50 14.10 3.85
CA LEU A 148 9.70 13.51 2.78
C LEU A 148 10.25 13.99 1.45
N ASP A 149 11.13 13.19 0.85
CA ASP A 149 11.84 13.52 -0.39
C ASP A 149 11.22 12.82 -1.60
N SER A 150 9.97 13.18 -1.88
CA SER A 150 9.20 12.68 -3.01
C SER A 150 8.13 13.71 -3.43
N PRO A 151 8.32 14.44 -4.55
CA PRO A 151 7.31 15.39 -5.03
C PRO A 151 5.92 14.77 -5.20
N MET A 152 5.88 13.51 -5.68
CA MET A 152 4.62 12.79 -5.85
C MET A 152 3.95 12.46 -4.50
N ALA A 153 4.72 12.02 -3.51
CA ALA A 153 4.19 11.72 -2.18
C ALA A 153 3.72 12.98 -1.45
N ILE A 154 4.41 14.11 -1.63
CA ILE A 154 3.99 15.40 -1.09
C ILE A 154 2.64 15.81 -1.70
N SER A 155 2.50 15.74 -3.04
CA SER A 155 1.24 16.06 -3.71
C SER A 155 0.11 15.08 -3.33
N ALA A 156 0.42 13.81 -3.17
CA ALA A 156 -0.53 12.82 -2.67
C ALA A 156 -1.01 13.17 -1.25
N THR A 157 -0.10 13.58 -0.35
CA THR A 157 -0.46 13.98 1.02
C THR A 157 -1.38 15.22 1.01
N GLU A 158 -1.17 16.16 0.08
CA GLU A 158 -2.08 17.31 -0.10
C GLU A 158 -3.49 16.85 -0.53
N ILE A 159 -3.58 15.84 -1.42
CA ILE A 159 -4.87 15.24 -1.82
C ILE A 159 -5.54 14.57 -0.61
N PHE A 160 -4.80 13.81 0.20
CA PHE A 160 -5.31 13.19 1.41
C PHE A 160 -5.91 14.24 2.36
N ARG A 161 -5.23 15.37 2.57
CA ARG A 161 -5.73 16.49 3.39
C ARG A 161 -7.00 17.11 2.83
N ALA A 162 -7.15 17.16 1.51
CA ALA A 162 -8.31 17.74 0.84
C ALA A 162 -9.56 16.84 0.89
N HIS A 163 -9.41 15.56 1.22
CA HIS A 163 -10.50 14.57 1.22
C HIS A 163 -10.68 13.86 2.57
N PRO A 164 -10.98 14.60 3.65
CA PRO A 164 -11.16 14.03 4.99
C PRO A 164 -12.31 13.01 5.08
N ASP A 165 -13.30 13.11 4.18
CA ASP A 165 -14.45 12.18 4.14
C ASP A 165 -14.07 10.74 3.76
N GLY A 166 -12.91 10.53 3.15
CA GLY A 166 -12.38 9.21 2.83
C GLY A 166 -11.76 8.46 4.01
N PHE A 167 -11.61 9.10 5.18
CA PHE A 167 -11.00 8.50 6.36
C PHE A 167 -12.02 7.91 7.33
N ARG A 168 -11.52 7.09 8.27
CA ARG A 168 -12.32 6.62 9.40
C ARG A 168 -12.90 7.79 10.20
N ASP A 169 -14.09 7.59 10.75
CA ASP A 169 -14.86 8.63 11.45
C ASP A 169 -14.06 9.37 12.53
N GLN A 170 -13.24 8.66 13.29
CA GLN A 170 -12.43 9.28 14.33
C GLN A 170 -11.42 10.25 13.73
N LEU A 171 -10.69 9.84 12.71
CA LEU A 171 -9.68 10.67 12.06
C LEU A 171 -10.33 11.83 11.30
N ARG A 172 -11.42 11.58 10.59
CA ARG A 172 -12.23 12.62 9.93
C ARG A 172 -12.63 13.72 10.89
N ARG A 173 -13.18 13.37 12.07
CA ARG A 173 -13.57 14.33 13.10
C ARG A 173 -12.38 15.14 13.62
N THR A 174 -11.22 14.54 13.74
CA THR A 174 -9.98 15.19 14.16
C THR A 174 -9.51 16.20 13.11
N MET A 175 -9.50 15.79 11.84
CA MET A 175 -9.14 16.67 10.72
C MET A 175 -10.11 17.83 10.52
N THR A 176 -11.41 17.59 10.68
CA THR A 176 -12.45 18.66 10.59
C THR A 176 -12.31 19.71 11.68
N LYS A 177 -11.69 19.37 12.82
CA LYS A 177 -11.35 20.31 13.89
C LYS A 177 -10.02 21.05 13.68
N GLY A 178 -9.38 20.83 12.53
CA GLY A 178 -8.15 21.52 12.12
C GLY A 178 -6.85 20.82 12.51
N ALA A 179 -6.89 19.61 13.07
CA ALA A 179 -5.67 18.82 13.29
C ALA A 179 -5.27 18.10 11.99
N ASP A 180 -4.00 18.13 11.70
CA ASP A 180 -3.41 17.44 10.52
C ASP A 180 -2.60 16.23 10.98
N PRO A 181 -3.05 15.00 10.70
CA PRO A 181 -2.40 13.78 11.16
C PRO A 181 -1.07 13.49 10.46
N PHE A 182 -0.74 14.24 9.41
CA PHE A 182 0.47 14.06 8.60
C PHE A 182 1.54 15.12 8.88
N VAL A 183 1.33 15.98 9.89
CA VAL A 183 2.28 17.02 10.30
C VAL A 183 3.04 16.56 11.54
N LEU A 184 4.37 16.62 11.43
CA LEU A 184 5.28 16.45 12.56
C LEU A 184 6.13 17.72 12.71
N PRO A 185 6.53 18.13 13.94
CA PRO A 185 7.32 19.35 14.13
C PRO A 185 8.64 19.37 13.35
N GLY A 186 9.28 18.21 13.17
CA GLY A 186 10.52 18.04 12.41
C GLY A 186 10.37 17.71 10.93
N LEU A 187 9.11 17.70 10.38
CA LEU A 187 8.86 17.33 8.98
C LEU A 187 9.36 18.39 8.00
N ARG A 188 10.10 17.96 7.01
CA ARG A 188 10.62 18.78 5.90
C ARG A 188 10.19 18.15 4.58
N LEU A 189 9.39 18.89 3.81
CA LEU A 189 8.90 18.49 2.49
C LEU A 189 9.89 18.95 1.43
N THR A 190 10.50 18.02 0.70
CA THR A 190 11.56 18.31 -0.25
C THR A 190 11.04 18.11 -1.68
N ARG A 191 10.71 19.20 -2.38
CA ARG A 191 10.26 19.17 -3.77
C ARG A 191 11.42 19.29 -4.74
N ASP A 192 12.35 20.19 -4.48
CA ASP A 192 13.44 20.55 -5.39
C ASP A 192 14.62 19.59 -5.29
N VAL A 193 15.37 19.47 -6.38
CA VAL A 193 16.56 18.60 -6.46
C VAL A 193 17.68 19.11 -5.57
N VAL A 194 17.84 20.43 -5.47
CA VAL A 194 18.88 21.06 -4.65
C VAL A 194 18.67 20.70 -3.17
N ASP A 195 17.44 20.85 -2.67
CA ASP A 195 17.08 20.50 -1.31
C ASP A 195 17.25 19.00 -1.03
N SER A 196 16.86 18.16 -1.99
CA SER A 196 17.11 16.71 -1.94
C SER A 196 18.61 16.38 -1.77
N MET A 197 19.48 17.08 -2.50
CA MET A 197 20.93 16.89 -2.39
C MET A 197 21.47 17.34 -1.03
N MET A 198 20.86 18.35 -0.40
CA MET A 198 21.27 18.82 0.94
C MET A 198 21.03 17.80 2.03
N ILE A 199 20.05 16.89 1.87
CA ILE A 199 19.80 15.78 2.81
C ILE A 199 21.05 14.89 2.96
N ASN A 200 21.86 14.75 1.91
CA ASN A 200 23.10 13.95 1.95
C ASN A 200 24.17 14.50 2.94
N ARG A 201 24.01 15.74 3.42
CA ARG A 201 24.87 16.34 4.44
C ARG A 201 24.51 15.87 5.86
N VAL A 202 23.31 15.33 6.05
CA VAL A 202 22.85 14.80 7.34
C VAL A 202 23.57 13.47 7.60
N LYS A 203 24.42 13.45 8.62
CA LYS A 203 25.23 12.26 8.91
C LYS A 203 24.54 11.24 9.81
N GLY A 204 23.53 11.63 10.56
CA GLY A 204 22.77 10.73 11.44
C GLY A 204 21.62 11.45 12.13
N GLY A 205 20.76 10.65 12.76
CA GLY A 205 19.61 11.15 13.53
C GLY A 205 18.43 11.67 12.68
N ALA A 206 18.33 11.26 11.42
CA ALA A 206 17.22 11.65 10.55
C ALA A 206 16.49 10.43 9.96
N ILE A 207 15.20 10.61 9.73
CA ILE A 207 14.34 9.70 8.96
C ILE A 207 14.22 10.30 7.55
N ILE A 208 14.51 9.50 6.52
CA ILE A 208 14.43 9.90 5.11
C ILE A 208 13.46 8.98 4.39
N MET A 209 12.31 9.52 4.05
CA MET A 209 11.25 8.83 3.32
C MET A 209 11.28 9.24 1.85
N ALA A 210 11.40 8.29 0.94
CA ALA A 210 11.49 8.59 -0.49
C ALA A 210 10.92 7.45 -1.36
N GLY A 211 10.35 7.77 -2.51
CA GLY A 211 9.93 6.80 -3.53
C GLY A 211 11.10 6.31 -4.40
N SER A 212 10.99 5.14 -4.97
CA SER A 212 9.89 4.17 -4.96
C SER A 212 10.03 3.17 -3.81
N GLY A 213 8.88 2.60 -3.37
CA GLY A 213 8.87 1.60 -2.29
C GLY A 213 9.64 0.32 -2.60
N MET A 214 9.71 -0.07 -3.88
CA MET A 214 10.47 -1.26 -4.34
C MET A 214 11.92 -0.91 -4.77
N CYS A 215 12.37 0.33 -4.59
CA CYS A 215 13.70 0.82 -4.96
C CYS A 215 14.08 0.67 -6.44
N THR A 216 13.11 0.48 -7.33
CA THR A 216 13.31 0.34 -8.78
C THR A 216 13.68 1.66 -9.44
N GLY A 217 13.34 2.79 -8.83
CA GLY A 217 13.61 4.14 -9.31
C GLY A 217 13.50 5.18 -8.19
N GLY A 218 13.48 6.46 -8.58
CA GLY A 218 13.23 7.58 -7.67
C GLY A 218 14.40 7.99 -6.79
N ARG A 219 14.14 8.97 -5.92
CA ARG A 219 15.15 9.60 -5.07
C ARG A 219 15.68 8.66 -3.98
N VAL A 220 14.90 7.66 -3.57
CA VAL A 220 15.33 6.65 -2.61
C VAL A 220 16.67 6.00 -2.98
N ARG A 221 16.92 5.77 -4.27
CA ARG A 221 18.19 5.17 -4.74
C ARG A 221 19.41 6.03 -4.45
N TYR A 222 19.26 7.36 -4.43
CA TYR A 222 20.33 8.28 -4.04
C TYR A 222 20.58 8.22 -2.53
N HIS A 223 19.53 8.21 -1.73
CA HIS A 223 19.66 8.09 -0.28
C HIS A 223 20.21 6.73 0.15
N MET A 224 19.78 5.66 -0.51
CA MET A 224 20.36 4.32 -0.29
C MET A 224 21.85 4.30 -0.60
N LYS A 225 22.29 4.88 -1.74
CA LYS A 225 23.70 4.94 -2.10
C LYS A 225 24.58 5.64 -1.03
N GLN A 226 24.03 6.62 -0.33
CA GLN A 226 24.73 7.35 0.73
C GLN A 226 24.73 6.62 2.07
N ASN A 227 23.78 5.72 2.32
CA ASN A 227 23.56 5.16 3.65
C ASN A 227 23.68 3.63 3.74
N ILE A 228 23.49 2.86 2.64
CA ILE A 228 23.40 1.39 2.68
C ILE A 228 24.71 0.70 3.10
N TRP A 229 25.86 1.33 2.86
CA TRP A 229 27.18 0.82 3.22
C TRP A 229 27.59 1.14 4.67
N ARG A 230 26.79 1.96 5.36
CA ARG A 230 27.06 2.46 6.70
C ARG A 230 26.35 1.59 7.74
N LYS A 231 27.13 0.92 8.60
CA LYS A 231 26.63 -0.02 9.62
C LYS A 231 25.74 0.60 10.69
N GLU A 232 25.91 1.91 10.94
CA GLU A 232 25.09 2.67 11.88
C GLU A 232 23.70 3.00 11.33
N CYS A 233 23.55 3.02 10.00
CA CYS A 233 22.28 3.32 9.33
C CYS A 233 21.33 2.12 9.25
N SER A 234 20.05 2.39 8.98
CA SER A 234 19.05 1.36 8.74
C SER A 234 18.25 1.64 7.48
N ILE A 235 17.86 0.58 6.80
CA ILE A 235 16.83 0.61 5.73
C ILE A 235 15.62 -0.14 6.26
N ILE A 236 14.46 0.52 6.32
CA ILE A 236 13.22 -0.06 6.82
C ILE A 236 12.24 -0.22 5.67
N PHE A 237 11.99 -1.44 5.26
CA PHE A 237 10.98 -1.78 4.27
C PHE A 237 9.61 -1.95 4.94
N VAL A 238 8.64 -1.18 4.51
CA VAL A 238 7.27 -1.15 5.05
C VAL A 238 6.28 -1.60 3.98
N GLY A 239 6.05 -2.90 3.86
CA GLY A 239 5.15 -3.49 2.89
C GLY A 239 5.81 -4.50 1.94
N PHE A 240 5.09 -4.84 0.87
CA PHE A 240 5.49 -5.86 -0.10
C PHE A 240 6.63 -5.43 -1.00
N ALA A 241 7.58 -6.34 -1.24
CA ALA A 241 8.63 -6.20 -2.24
C ALA A 241 8.54 -7.35 -3.25
N ALA A 242 8.21 -7.05 -4.50
CA ALA A 242 8.03 -8.03 -5.57
C ALA A 242 9.36 -8.66 -5.98
N LEU A 243 9.31 -9.90 -6.43
CA LEU A 243 10.46 -10.62 -7.01
C LEU A 243 11.08 -9.81 -8.16
N GLY A 244 12.42 -9.83 -8.25
CA GLY A 244 13.17 -9.11 -9.27
C GLY A 244 13.32 -7.60 -9.01
N THR A 245 12.95 -7.11 -7.81
CA THR A 245 13.17 -5.73 -7.41
C THR A 245 14.38 -5.58 -6.49
N LEU A 246 15.03 -4.41 -6.52
CA LEU A 246 16.18 -4.12 -5.63
C LEU A 246 15.80 -4.24 -4.15
N ALA A 247 14.58 -3.84 -3.77
CA ALA A 247 14.09 -4.00 -2.41
C ALA A 247 14.07 -5.47 -2.00
N ARG A 248 13.59 -6.35 -2.88
CA ARG A 248 13.52 -7.79 -2.64
C ARG A 248 14.91 -8.40 -2.49
N ASP A 249 15.85 -8.05 -3.36
CA ASP A 249 17.23 -8.55 -3.28
C ASP A 249 17.87 -8.21 -1.92
N ILE A 250 17.65 -6.97 -1.42
CA ILE A 250 18.17 -6.51 -0.12
C ILE A 250 17.51 -7.27 1.02
N ILE A 251 16.19 -7.46 0.99
CA ILE A 251 15.43 -8.18 2.01
C ILE A 251 15.88 -9.64 2.07
N ASP A 252 16.17 -10.25 0.93
CA ASP A 252 16.66 -11.63 0.83
C ASP A 252 18.14 -11.79 1.23
N GLY A 253 18.81 -10.69 1.65
CA GLY A 253 20.13 -10.73 2.25
C GLY A 253 21.29 -10.52 1.27
N ALA A 254 21.07 -9.84 0.16
CA ALA A 254 22.14 -9.45 -0.76
C ALA A 254 23.26 -8.73 -0.01
N LYS A 255 24.50 -9.18 -0.19
CA LYS A 255 25.68 -8.58 0.45
C LYS A 255 26.20 -7.33 -0.28
N SER A 256 25.84 -7.20 -1.54
CA SER A 256 26.15 -6.04 -2.38
C SER A 256 25.03 -5.80 -3.37
N VAL A 257 24.75 -4.55 -3.70
CA VAL A 257 23.72 -4.14 -4.65
C VAL A 257 24.24 -3.05 -5.58
N ARG A 258 23.71 -3.03 -6.82
CA ARG A 258 24.13 -2.03 -7.81
C ARG A 258 23.24 -0.77 -7.73
N LEU A 259 23.82 0.33 -7.29
CA LEU A 259 23.18 1.62 -7.18
C LEU A 259 23.86 2.64 -8.09
N GLN A 260 23.13 3.14 -9.11
CA GLN A 260 23.64 4.14 -10.05
C GLN A 260 25.02 3.77 -10.64
N GLY A 261 25.14 2.53 -11.14
CA GLY A 261 26.33 2.02 -11.80
C GLY A 261 27.48 1.62 -10.87
N LYS A 262 27.32 1.76 -9.55
CA LYS A 262 28.33 1.36 -8.56
C LYS A 262 27.82 0.21 -7.71
N ASP A 263 28.70 -0.76 -7.43
CA ASP A 263 28.41 -1.84 -6.49
C ASP A 263 28.65 -1.32 -5.07
N MET A 264 27.63 -1.43 -4.23
CA MET A 264 27.62 -0.92 -2.87
C MET A 264 27.41 -2.08 -1.89
N PRO A 265 28.30 -2.23 -0.88
CA PRO A 265 28.07 -3.25 0.15
C PRO A 265 26.83 -2.93 0.97
N VAL A 266 26.06 -3.95 1.36
CA VAL A 266 24.91 -3.84 2.25
C VAL A 266 25.40 -4.08 3.69
N ASN A 267 25.76 -3.01 4.37
CA ASN A 267 26.23 -3.04 5.77
C ASN A 267 25.17 -2.44 6.72
N ALA A 268 24.23 -1.64 6.21
CA ALA A 268 23.13 -1.08 6.99
C ALA A 268 22.26 -2.19 7.59
N ASN A 269 21.62 -1.90 8.72
CA ASN A 269 20.64 -2.82 9.30
C ASN A 269 19.37 -2.83 8.44
N ILE A 270 18.89 -3.99 8.08
CA ILE A 270 17.71 -4.16 7.24
C ILE A 270 16.54 -4.64 8.11
N TYR A 271 15.46 -3.86 8.12
CA TYR A 271 14.21 -4.20 8.78
C TYR A 271 13.12 -4.42 7.71
N THR A 272 12.27 -5.42 7.93
CA THR A 272 11.12 -5.72 7.08
C THR A 272 9.89 -5.80 7.95
N ILE A 273 9.06 -4.76 7.88
CA ILE A 273 7.89 -4.60 8.75
C ILE A 273 6.63 -4.82 7.91
N ASN A 274 6.09 -6.05 7.98
CA ASN A 274 5.03 -6.50 7.07
C ASN A 274 3.60 -6.13 7.52
N GLY A 275 3.38 -5.63 8.74
CA GLY A 275 2.05 -5.25 9.23
C GLY A 275 1.50 -3.95 8.64
N PHE A 276 2.30 -3.25 7.85
CA PHE A 276 1.89 -2.06 7.11
C PHE A 276 1.43 -2.37 5.68
N SER A 277 1.12 -3.61 5.33
CA SER A 277 0.59 -3.88 3.99
C SER A 277 -0.76 -3.21 3.80
N ALA A 278 -0.98 -2.60 2.64
CA ALA A 278 -2.29 -2.07 2.28
C ALA A 278 -3.24 -3.17 1.77
N HIS A 279 -2.72 -4.29 1.27
CA HIS A 279 -3.53 -5.41 0.78
C HIS A 279 -4.04 -6.29 1.93
N ALA A 280 -5.20 -6.85 1.73
CA ALA A 280 -5.77 -7.89 2.59
C ALA A 280 -4.86 -9.13 2.66
N ASP A 281 -4.80 -9.77 3.82
CA ASP A 281 -4.13 -11.06 3.99
C ASP A 281 -5.01 -12.26 3.54
N GLN A 282 -4.48 -13.48 3.63
CA GLN A 282 -5.20 -14.68 3.20
C GLN A 282 -6.57 -14.83 3.88
N GLN A 283 -6.64 -14.62 5.20
CA GLN A 283 -7.89 -14.79 5.95
C GLN A 283 -8.89 -13.69 5.58
N GLU A 284 -8.42 -12.46 5.42
CA GLU A 284 -9.26 -11.33 5.04
C GLU A 284 -9.82 -11.48 3.61
N LEU A 285 -8.99 -11.99 2.67
CA LEU A 285 -9.44 -12.34 1.31
C LEU A 285 -10.52 -13.42 1.34
N LEU A 286 -10.34 -14.45 2.16
CA LEU A 286 -11.33 -15.53 2.34
C LEU A 286 -12.63 -15.01 2.98
N ASP A 287 -12.53 -14.13 3.98
CA ASP A 287 -13.68 -13.53 4.64
C ASP A 287 -14.45 -12.60 3.69
N TRP A 288 -13.74 -11.84 2.86
CA TRP A 288 -14.33 -11.01 1.82
C TRP A 288 -15.05 -11.87 0.77
N LEU A 289 -14.41 -12.94 0.28
CA LEU A 289 -15.00 -13.89 -0.67
C LEU A 289 -16.23 -14.59 -0.09
N LYS A 290 -16.26 -14.91 1.21
CA LYS A 290 -17.39 -15.56 1.86
C LYS A 290 -18.69 -14.77 1.72
N THR A 291 -18.62 -13.44 1.65
CA THR A 291 -19.80 -12.59 1.49
C THR A 291 -20.40 -12.66 0.08
N THR A 292 -19.62 -13.08 -0.93
CA THR A 292 -20.13 -13.29 -2.30
C THR A 292 -21.01 -14.53 -2.46
N GLY A 293 -21.16 -15.33 -1.40
CA GLY A 293 -21.97 -16.55 -1.41
C GLY A 293 -21.25 -17.75 -2.03
N LYS A 294 -21.86 -18.36 -3.03
CA LYS A 294 -21.29 -19.49 -3.77
C LYS A 294 -21.18 -19.14 -5.24
N PRO A 295 -20.15 -18.42 -5.66
CA PRO A 295 -19.96 -18.08 -7.06
C PRO A 295 -19.78 -19.33 -7.92
N GLN A 296 -20.27 -19.28 -9.15
CA GLN A 296 -20.08 -20.34 -10.15
C GLN A 296 -18.59 -20.48 -10.52
N MET A 297 -17.84 -19.36 -10.47
CA MET A 297 -16.39 -19.36 -10.65
C MET A 297 -15.75 -18.16 -9.94
N THR A 298 -14.60 -18.41 -9.31
CA THR A 298 -13.72 -17.38 -8.78
C THR A 298 -12.43 -17.33 -9.60
N PHE A 299 -12.10 -16.16 -10.14
CA PHE A 299 -10.87 -15.92 -10.90
C PHE A 299 -9.85 -15.23 -10.02
N LEU A 300 -8.67 -15.84 -9.88
CA LEU A 300 -7.55 -15.25 -9.13
C LEU A 300 -6.65 -14.45 -10.06
N VAL A 301 -6.41 -13.20 -9.69
CA VAL A 301 -5.55 -12.26 -10.41
C VAL A 301 -4.62 -11.55 -9.43
N HIS A 302 -3.73 -10.70 -9.92
CA HIS A 302 -2.90 -9.79 -9.12
C HIS A 302 -2.21 -10.48 -7.94
N GLY A 303 -1.37 -11.49 -8.23
CA GLY A 303 -0.57 -12.20 -7.22
C GLY A 303 0.57 -12.98 -7.87
N GLU A 304 1.57 -13.32 -7.07
CA GLU A 304 2.67 -14.18 -7.51
C GLU A 304 2.15 -15.62 -7.72
N LYS A 305 2.50 -16.20 -8.87
CA LYS A 305 1.99 -17.51 -9.32
C LYS A 305 2.25 -18.62 -8.31
N ASP A 306 3.48 -18.69 -7.79
CA ASP A 306 3.94 -19.71 -6.85
C ASP A 306 3.81 -19.26 -5.38
N GLY A 307 3.29 -18.06 -5.13
CA GLY A 307 3.02 -17.43 -3.84
C GLY A 307 1.52 -17.29 -3.57
N GLY A 308 1.06 -16.05 -3.46
CA GLY A 308 -0.30 -15.71 -3.05
C GLY A 308 -1.38 -16.37 -3.91
N MET A 309 -1.24 -16.38 -5.24
CA MET A 309 -2.21 -17.01 -6.14
C MET A 309 -2.35 -18.51 -5.86
N LYS A 310 -1.23 -19.22 -5.69
CA LYS A 310 -1.22 -20.65 -5.37
C LYS A 310 -1.83 -20.91 -3.99
N GLY A 311 -1.45 -20.12 -2.99
CA GLY A 311 -1.93 -20.28 -1.62
C GLY A 311 -3.45 -20.07 -1.52
N LEU A 312 -3.97 -18.99 -2.09
CA LEU A 312 -5.40 -18.72 -2.10
C LEU A 312 -6.19 -19.76 -2.89
N ARG A 313 -5.66 -20.21 -4.03
CA ARG A 313 -6.25 -21.28 -4.83
C ARG A 313 -6.43 -22.55 -4.00
N GLN A 314 -5.40 -23.01 -3.30
CA GLN A 314 -5.44 -24.21 -2.47
C GLN A 314 -6.51 -24.12 -1.38
N GLU A 315 -6.66 -22.95 -0.74
CA GLU A 315 -7.68 -22.74 0.28
C GLU A 315 -9.11 -22.76 -0.30
N LEU A 316 -9.32 -22.17 -1.48
CA LEU A 316 -10.62 -22.19 -2.14
C LEU A 316 -11.00 -23.62 -2.61
N GLU A 317 -10.05 -24.35 -3.21
CA GLU A 317 -10.24 -25.74 -3.61
C GLU A 317 -10.56 -26.64 -2.39
N ARG A 318 -9.87 -26.44 -1.25
CA ARG A 318 -10.17 -27.15 0.02
C ARG A 318 -11.57 -26.87 0.55
N LYS A 319 -12.10 -25.68 0.30
CA LYS A 319 -13.47 -25.27 0.65
C LYS A 319 -14.52 -25.72 -0.41
N GLY A 320 -14.11 -26.40 -1.46
CA GLY A 320 -14.97 -26.85 -2.56
C GLY A 320 -15.52 -25.72 -3.45
N LEU A 321 -14.83 -24.58 -3.50
CA LEU A 321 -15.22 -23.44 -4.32
C LEU A 321 -14.52 -23.54 -5.69
N PRO A 322 -15.27 -23.37 -6.81
CA PRO A 322 -14.68 -23.34 -8.14
C PRO A 322 -13.72 -22.17 -8.29
N VAL A 323 -12.48 -22.45 -8.69
CA VAL A 323 -11.43 -21.45 -8.81
C VAL A 323 -10.57 -21.64 -10.06
N ARG A 324 -10.20 -20.55 -10.71
CA ARG A 324 -9.36 -20.52 -11.90
C ARG A 324 -8.35 -19.38 -11.83
N CYS A 325 -7.13 -19.63 -12.32
CA CYS A 325 -6.11 -18.60 -12.51
C CYS A 325 -6.00 -18.34 -14.02
N PRO A 326 -6.61 -17.29 -14.56
CA PRO A 326 -6.58 -17.00 -15.97
C PRO A 326 -5.19 -16.60 -16.44
N LYS A 327 -4.87 -16.92 -17.70
CA LYS A 327 -3.65 -16.46 -18.34
C LYS A 327 -3.85 -15.02 -18.86
N LEU A 328 -2.75 -14.31 -19.06
CA LEU A 328 -2.79 -13.00 -19.70
C LEU A 328 -3.45 -13.11 -21.10
N HIS A 329 -4.39 -12.23 -21.38
CA HIS A 329 -5.22 -12.22 -22.61
C HIS A 329 -6.15 -13.41 -22.79
N GLU A 330 -6.38 -14.20 -21.76
CA GLU A 330 -7.36 -15.27 -21.81
C GLU A 330 -8.78 -14.69 -21.82
N VAL A 331 -9.60 -15.17 -22.75
CA VAL A 331 -11.04 -14.85 -22.83
C VAL A 331 -11.82 -15.97 -22.16
N VAL A 332 -12.76 -15.62 -21.32
CA VAL A 332 -13.66 -16.55 -20.64
C VAL A 332 -15.10 -16.14 -20.95
N GLU A 333 -15.87 -17.07 -21.53
CA GLU A 333 -17.31 -16.92 -21.66
C GLU A 333 -17.99 -17.30 -20.35
N LEU A 334 -18.98 -16.47 -19.90
CA LEU A 334 -19.65 -16.58 -18.61
C LEU A 334 -21.10 -17.04 -18.75
#